data_f9c66da8e0db293989c8169631348622
#
_entry.id   f9c66da8e0db293989c8169631348622
#
_cell.length_a   1.000
_cell.length_b   1.000
_cell.length_c   1.000
_cell.angle_alpha   90.00
_cell.angle_beta   90.00
_cell.angle_gamma   90.00
#
_symmetry.space_group_name_H-M   'P 1'
#
loop_
_entity.id
_entity.type
_entity.pdbx_description
1 polymer ?
#
loop_
_entity_poly.entity_id
_entity_poly.type
_entity_poly.pdbx_seq_one_letter_code
_entity_poly.pdbx_strand_id
1 'polypeptide(L)'
;VAQPESGASDMEPDAHLLDYDLEKVFVVESKAQMKAIADDTRMDILNLLLERAATVSQLADALGKPKGTVGYHAKVLEDAGVITMVRTAKVRAMTEKYYGRTGRTIQFAANPDPSDPTRFVTDALRGLKAVEGEPLPMFTSRVARIPVERAVEFADRLLALADEFIASPRQGGTVFGYLAGVYPTDHPAFDDRDGADD
;
A
#
# COMPACT_ATOMS: atom_id res chain seq x y z
N VAL A 1 -32.44 -36.57 -17.78
CA VAL A 1 -32.27 -35.13 -17.53
C VAL A 1 -31.64 -35.03 -16.15
N ALA A 2 -30.31 -34.92 -16.12
CA ALA A 2 -29.53 -34.67 -14.91
C ALA A 2 -29.23 -33.17 -14.81
N GLN A 3 -29.61 -32.56 -13.69
CA GLN A 3 -29.24 -31.19 -13.34
C GLN A 3 -27.79 -31.17 -12.90
N PRO A 4 -26.99 -30.19 -13.28
CA PRO A 4 -25.66 -29.97 -12.68
C PRO A 4 -25.85 -29.32 -11.32
N GLU A 5 -25.33 -29.98 -10.29
CA GLU A 5 -25.21 -29.40 -8.96
C GLU A 5 -24.24 -28.21 -8.97
N SER A 6 -24.76 -27.06 -8.58
CA SER A 6 -24.03 -25.82 -8.34
C SER A 6 -23.18 -25.97 -7.07
N GLY A 7 -21.96 -26.39 -7.23
CA GLY A 7 -20.92 -26.29 -6.21
C GLY A 7 -20.26 -24.92 -6.26
N ALA A 8 -20.94 -23.87 -5.83
CA ALA A 8 -20.28 -22.64 -5.43
C ALA A 8 -19.60 -22.93 -4.09
N SER A 9 -18.33 -23.28 -4.14
CA SER A 9 -17.44 -23.29 -2.99
C SER A 9 -17.30 -21.84 -2.53
N ASP A 10 -17.94 -21.51 -1.40
CA ASP A 10 -17.64 -20.33 -0.61
C ASP A 10 -16.17 -20.41 -0.15
N MET A 11 -15.27 -19.98 -1.01
CA MET A 11 -13.93 -19.62 -0.59
C MET A 11 -14.05 -18.28 0.17
N GLU A 12 -14.29 -18.38 1.49
CA GLU A 12 -13.95 -17.28 2.37
C GLU A 12 -12.49 -16.91 2.10
N PRO A 13 -12.16 -15.64 1.77
CA PRO A 13 -10.78 -15.25 1.63
C PRO A 13 -10.12 -15.44 3.00
N ASP A 14 -9.11 -16.32 3.03
CA ASP A 14 -8.31 -16.63 4.20
C ASP A 14 -7.73 -15.32 4.77
N ALA A 15 -8.37 -14.80 5.80
CA ALA A 15 -8.08 -13.48 6.39
C ALA A 15 -6.75 -13.45 7.17
N HIS A 16 -5.95 -14.55 7.13
CA HIS A 16 -4.75 -14.75 7.93
C HIS A 16 -3.43 -14.62 7.17
N LEU A 17 -3.32 -13.66 6.27
CA LEU A 17 -2.05 -13.41 5.59
C LEU A 17 -1.03 -12.69 6.46
N LEU A 18 -1.47 -11.98 7.49
CA LEU A 18 -0.60 -11.31 8.46
C LEU A 18 -0.68 -12.03 9.80
N ASP A 19 0.42 -12.06 10.51
CA ASP A 19 0.53 -12.64 11.85
C ASP A 19 0.07 -11.67 12.96
N TYR A 20 -0.70 -10.62 12.57
CA TYR A 20 -1.30 -9.64 13.46
C TYR A 20 -2.53 -8.97 12.81
N ASP A 21 -3.43 -8.44 13.64
CA ASP A 21 -4.61 -7.70 13.18
C ASP A 21 -4.25 -6.27 12.80
N LEU A 22 -4.84 -5.79 11.72
CA LEU A 22 -4.74 -4.39 11.32
C LEU A 22 -6.04 -3.90 10.66
N GLU A 23 -6.29 -2.61 10.75
CA GLU A 23 -7.43 -1.96 10.09
C GLU A 23 -7.26 -1.97 8.57
N LYS A 24 -8.36 -1.90 7.83
CA LYS A 24 -8.30 -1.79 6.37
C LYS A 24 -7.56 -0.53 5.93
N VAL A 25 -7.87 0.59 6.56
CA VAL A 25 -7.40 1.91 6.14
C VAL A 25 -6.86 2.67 7.34
N PHE A 26 -5.67 3.24 7.21
CA PHE A 26 -5.14 4.27 8.08
C PHE A 26 -5.28 5.62 7.37
N VAL A 27 -6.08 6.53 7.93
CA VAL A 27 -6.28 7.86 7.34
C VAL A 27 -5.25 8.82 7.91
N VAL A 28 -4.47 9.43 7.02
CA VAL A 28 -3.51 10.48 7.36
C VAL A 28 -4.25 11.81 7.41
N GLU A 29 -4.41 12.35 8.62
CA GLU A 29 -5.18 13.57 8.88
C GLU A 29 -4.30 14.76 9.28
N SER A 30 -3.07 14.50 9.71
CA SER A 30 -2.20 15.53 10.27
C SER A 30 -0.88 15.69 9.50
N LYS A 31 -0.33 16.93 9.56
CA LYS A 31 1.01 17.21 9.02
C LYS A 31 2.10 16.36 9.69
N ALA A 32 1.93 15.99 10.96
CA ALA A 32 2.88 15.14 11.67
C ALA A 32 2.89 13.72 11.09
N GLN A 33 1.72 13.13 10.87
CA GLN A 33 1.57 11.83 10.20
C GLN A 33 2.13 11.87 8.78
N MET A 34 1.80 12.93 8.02
CA MET A 34 2.34 13.15 6.69
C MET A 34 3.87 13.14 6.69
N LYS A 35 4.47 13.96 7.58
CA LYS A 35 5.92 14.02 7.72
C LYS A 35 6.51 12.67 8.17
N ALA A 36 5.79 11.91 8.98
CA ALA A 36 6.23 10.60 9.44
C ALA A 36 6.33 9.59 8.30
N ILE A 37 5.44 9.58 7.32
CA ILE A 37 5.49 8.65 6.18
C ILE A 37 6.32 9.19 5.01
N ALA A 38 6.73 10.45 5.04
CA ALA A 38 7.43 11.13 3.95
C ALA A 38 8.94 10.84 3.89
N ASP A 39 9.42 9.69 4.33
CA ASP A 39 10.84 9.30 4.37
C ASP A 39 11.01 7.89 3.80
N ASP A 40 11.99 7.69 2.96
CA ASP A 40 12.21 6.44 2.24
C ASP A 40 12.41 5.25 3.19
N THR A 41 13.23 5.41 4.24
CA THR A 41 13.45 4.35 5.22
C THR A 41 12.17 3.98 5.98
N ARG A 42 11.33 4.96 6.29
CA ARG A 42 10.05 4.69 6.95
C ARG A 42 9.05 4.02 6.02
N MET A 43 9.04 4.39 4.74
CA MET A 43 8.25 3.66 3.74
C MET A 43 8.72 2.21 3.58
N ASP A 44 10.02 1.96 3.57
CA ASP A 44 10.57 0.60 3.53
C ASP A 44 10.16 -0.21 4.77
N ILE A 45 10.21 0.39 5.98
CA ILE A 45 9.70 -0.24 7.20
C ILE A 45 8.22 -0.60 7.06
N LEU A 46 7.40 0.32 6.56
CA LEU A 46 5.97 0.09 6.35
C LEU A 46 5.72 -1.05 5.35
N ASN A 47 6.49 -1.13 4.28
CA ASN A 47 6.38 -2.21 3.30
C ASN A 47 6.74 -3.57 3.90
N LEU A 48 7.83 -3.66 4.69
CA LEU A 48 8.21 -4.89 5.39
C LEU A 48 7.13 -5.33 6.41
N LEU A 49 6.51 -4.39 7.10
CA LEU A 49 5.44 -4.67 8.05
C LEU A 49 4.13 -5.11 7.39
N LEU A 50 3.94 -4.91 6.08
CA LEU A 50 2.85 -5.56 5.33
C LEU A 50 3.08 -7.06 5.14
N GLU A 51 4.30 -7.54 5.35
CA GLU A 51 4.59 -8.96 5.25
C GLU A 51 4.31 -9.71 6.56
N ARG A 52 4.72 -9.15 7.68
CA ARG A 52 4.54 -9.70 9.02
C ARG A 52 4.93 -8.69 10.10
N ALA A 53 4.52 -8.93 11.34
CA ALA A 53 5.08 -8.20 12.47
C ALA A 53 6.59 -8.46 12.61
N ALA A 54 7.35 -7.41 12.95
CA ALA A 54 8.79 -7.49 13.05
C ALA A 54 9.35 -6.68 14.24
N THR A 55 10.49 -7.14 14.76
CA THR A 55 11.29 -6.37 15.72
C THR A 55 12.17 -5.35 15.01
N VAL A 56 12.63 -4.32 15.74
CA VAL A 56 13.59 -3.35 15.19
C VAL A 56 14.86 -4.04 14.67
N SER A 57 15.31 -5.13 15.31
CA SER A 57 16.46 -5.91 14.83
C SER A 57 16.19 -6.55 13.49
N GLN A 58 15.04 -7.21 13.32
CA GLN A 58 14.65 -7.85 12.06
C GLN A 58 14.48 -6.84 10.94
N LEU A 59 13.89 -5.68 11.22
CA LEU A 59 13.78 -4.58 10.26
C LEU A 59 15.16 -4.03 9.86
N ALA A 60 16.07 -3.89 10.82
CA ALA A 60 17.43 -3.43 10.57
C ALA A 60 18.22 -4.40 9.67
N ASP A 61 18.12 -5.69 9.95
CA ASP A 61 18.72 -6.76 9.15
C ASP A 61 18.17 -6.76 7.72
N ALA A 62 16.85 -6.69 7.55
CA ALA A 62 16.19 -6.67 6.24
C ALA A 62 16.56 -5.42 5.40
N LEU A 63 16.73 -4.27 6.07
CA LEU A 63 17.07 -3.00 5.41
C LEU A 63 18.59 -2.82 5.22
N GLY A 64 19.42 -3.67 5.80
CA GLY A 64 20.88 -3.48 5.81
C GLY A 64 21.31 -2.19 6.50
N LYS A 65 20.55 -1.73 7.52
CA LYS A 65 20.79 -0.45 8.21
C LYS A 65 21.10 -0.67 9.70
N PRO A 66 21.84 0.25 10.34
CA PRO A 66 22.11 0.16 11.77
C PRO A 66 20.82 0.13 12.61
N LYS A 67 20.76 -0.76 13.61
CA LYS A 67 19.59 -0.92 14.51
C LYS A 67 19.14 0.39 15.16
N GLY A 68 20.08 1.24 15.57
CA GLY A 68 19.77 2.55 16.16
C GLY A 68 19.04 3.49 15.19
N THR A 69 19.47 3.48 13.92
CA THR A 69 18.80 4.26 12.84
C THR A 69 17.38 3.76 12.61
N VAL A 70 17.21 2.44 12.44
CA VAL A 70 15.88 1.85 12.22
C VAL A 70 14.99 2.03 13.45
N GLY A 71 15.55 1.92 14.65
CA GLY A 71 14.83 2.18 15.90
C GLY A 71 14.30 3.62 16.00
N TYR A 72 15.08 4.60 15.56
CA TYR A 72 14.62 6.00 15.47
C TYR A 72 13.45 6.15 14.48
N HIS A 73 13.56 5.59 13.28
CA HIS A 73 12.49 5.64 12.28
C HIS A 73 11.22 4.91 12.74
N ALA A 74 11.37 3.75 13.36
CA ALA A 74 10.24 3.02 13.95
C ALA A 74 9.55 3.85 15.04
N LYS A 75 10.33 4.53 15.90
CA LYS A 75 9.78 5.40 16.93
C LYS A 75 8.99 6.58 16.35
N VAL A 76 9.47 7.21 15.28
CA VAL A 76 8.75 8.29 14.58
C VAL A 76 7.41 7.79 14.00
N LEU A 77 7.38 6.59 13.43
CA LEU A 77 6.16 5.96 12.93
C LEU A 77 5.18 5.59 14.05
N GLU A 78 5.70 5.06 15.18
CA GLU A 78 4.90 4.73 16.36
C GLU A 78 4.28 5.99 16.97
N ASP A 79 5.05 7.06 17.15
CA ASP A 79 4.57 8.34 17.69
C ASP A 79 3.51 9.01 16.79
N ALA A 80 3.56 8.77 15.49
CA ALA A 80 2.54 9.20 14.53
C ALA A 80 1.33 8.25 14.45
N GLY A 81 1.35 7.11 15.15
CA GLY A 81 0.28 6.12 15.13
C GLY A 81 0.19 5.28 13.86
N VAL A 82 1.19 5.36 12.98
CA VAL A 82 1.20 4.61 11.70
C VAL A 82 1.59 3.15 11.89
N ILE A 83 2.39 2.88 12.92
CA ILE A 83 2.68 1.53 13.42
C ILE A 83 2.37 1.45 14.91
N THR A 84 2.17 0.23 15.39
CA THR A 84 1.93 -0.04 16.81
C THR A 84 2.66 -1.31 17.25
N MET A 85 2.89 -1.46 18.54
CA MET A 85 3.38 -2.70 19.11
C MET A 85 2.22 -3.71 19.16
N VAL A 86 2.30 -4.76 18.35
CA VAL A 86 1.25 -5.78 18.21
C VAL A 86 1.46 -6.98 19.14
N ARG A 87 2.68 -7.27 19.50
CA ARG A 87 3.00 -8.32 20.49
C ARG A 87 4.39 -8.16 21.09
N THR A 88 4.63 -8.89 22.16
CA THR A 88 5.96 -9.08 22.76
C THR A 88 6.30 -10.56 22.82
N ALA A 89 7.57 -10.91 22.72
CA ALA A 89 8.07 -12.26 22.93
C ALA A 89 9.28 -12.25 23.87
N LYS A 90 9.36 -13.24 24.76
CA LYS A 90 10.57 -13.48 25.55
C LYS A 90 11.58 -14.26 24.72
N VAL A 91 12.73 -13.64 24.45
CA VAL A 91 13.84 -14.29 23.77
C VAL A 91 15.03 -14.29 24.74
N ARG A 92 15.37 -15.49 25.27
CA ARG A 92 16.33 -15.63 26.37
C ARG A 92 15.93 -14.81 27.61
N ALA A 93 16.75 -13.84 28.02
CA ALA A 93 16.48 -12.96 29.17
C ALA A 93 15.86 -11.61 28.80
N MET A 94 15.58 -11.36 27.51
CA MET A 94 15.08 -10.07 27.02
C MET A 94 13.66 -10.19 26.49
N THR A 95 12.88 -9.13 26.66
CA THR A 95 11.56 -9.00 26.02
C THR A 95 11.71 -8.22 24.71
N GLU A 96 11.42 -8.85 23.60
CA GLU A 96 11.39 -8.22 22.29
C GLU A 96 10.00 -7.69 21.99
N LYS A 97 9.95 -6.50 21.38
CA LYS A 97 8.73 -5.85 20.89
C LYS A 97 8.60 -6.07 19.40
N TYR A 98 7.44 -6.53 18.97
CA TYR A 98 7.08 -6.69 17.57
C TYR A 98 6.13 -5.58 17.18
N TYR A 99 6.45 -4.91 16.10
CA TYR A 99 5.66 -3.83 15.52
C TYR A 99 4.89 -4.34 14.30
N GLY A 100 3.72 -3.78 14.10
CA GLY A 100 2.88 -3.97 12.92
C GLY A 100 2.31 -2.62 12.48
N ARG A 101 1.76 -2.55 11.27
CA ARG A 101 1.06 -1.37 10.78
C ARG A 101 -0.28 -1.23 11.49
N THR A 102 -0.77 0.01 11.64
CA THR A 102 -2.10 0.30 12.14
C THR A 102 -3.17 0.06 11.05
N GLY A 103 -2.85 0.36 9.80
CA GLY A 103 -3.75 0.12 8.67
C GLY A 103 -3.04 -0.46 7.45
N ARG A 104 -3.76 -1.28 6.68
CA ARG A 104 -3.26 -1.93 5.47
C ARG A 104 -3.00 -0.91 4.36
N THR A 105 -3.99 -0.08 4.08
CA THR A 105 -3.91 1.02 3.11
C THR A 105 -3.69 2.34 3.82
N ILE A 106 -2.77 3.15 3.34
CA ILE A 106 -2.61 4.52 3.81
C ILE A 106 -3.41 5.41 2.88
N GLN A 107 -4.44 6.06 3.42
CA GLN A 107 -5.29 7.01 2.72
C GLN A 107 -5.07 8.42 3.26
N PHE A 108 -5.12 9.42 2.41
CA PHE A 108 -4.98 10.81 2.82
C PHE A 108 -6.35 11.48 2.85
N ALA A 109 -6.70 12.13 3.97
CA ALA A 109 -7.98 12.83 4.13
C ALA A 109 -8.12 14.03 3.18
N ALA A 110 -7.01 14.62 2.74
CA ALA A 110 -6.94 15.69 1.74
C ALA A 110 -5.64 15.55 0.96
N ASN A 111 -5.47 16.33 -0.11
CA ASN A 111 -4.22 16.30 -0.89
C ASN A 111 -3.00 16.41 0.04
N PRO A 112 -2.16 15.38 0.08
CA PRO A 112 -1.20 15.19 1.17
C PRO A 112 -0.13 16.27 1.24
N ASP A 113 0.36 16.71 0.12
CA ASP A 113 1.30 17.83 0.02
C ASP A 113 1.00 18.59 -1.28
N PRO A 114 0.42 19.79 -1.17
CA PRO A 114 0.18 20.61 -2.36
C PRO A 114 1.46 20.96 -3.12
N SER A 115 2.63 20.87 -2.47
CA SER A 115 3.93 21.17 -3.06
C SER A 115 4.54 20.00 -3.84
N ASP A 116 4.14 18.74 -3.55
CA ASP A 116 4.60 17.55 -4.28
C ASP A 116 3.51 16.47 -4.41
N PRO A 117 2.53 16.67 -5.29
CA PRO A 117 1.47 15.69 -5.53
C PRO A 117 1.99 14.40 -6.21
N THR A 118 3.22 14.43 -6.74
CA THR A 118 3.80 13.34 -7.53
C THR A 118 4.65 12.38 -6.70
N ARG A 119 4.87 12.66 -5.42
CA ARG A 119 5.80 11.91 -4.58
C ARG A 119 5.58 10.41 -4.60
N PHE A 120 4.32 9.94 -4.46
CA PHE A 120 4.02 8.50 -4.45
C PHE A 120 4.37 7.82 -5.77
N VAL A 121 4.11 8.49 -6.90
CA VAL A 121 4.48 8.00 -8.22
C VAL A 121 5.99 7.95 -8.36
N THR A 122 6.68 8.99 -7.90
CA THR A 122 8.13 9.08 -7.93
C THR A 122 8.78 7.98 -7.08
N ASP A 123 8.27 7.73 -5.89
CA ASP A 123 8.80 6.69 -5.00
C ASP A 123 8.57 5.28 -5.57
N ALA A 124 7.39 5.03 -6.17
CA ALA A 124 7.14 3.77 -6.86
C ALA A 124 8.08 3.56 -8.05
N LEU A 125 8.34 4.63 -8.82
CA LEU A 125 9.27 4.56 -9.97
C LEU A 125 10.72 4.31 -9.55
N ARG A 126 11.17 4.77 -8.39
CA ARG A 126 12.51 4.46 -7.86
C ARG A 126 12.71 2.98 -7.59
N GLY A 127 11.66 2.29 -7.16
CA GLY A 127 11.67 0.85 -6.93
C GLY A 127 11.60 0.00 -8.19
N LEU A 128 11.30 0.63 -9.34
CA LEU A 128 11.14 -0.07 -10.60
C LEU A 128 12.45 -0.67 -11.09
N LYS A 129 12.47 -1.98 -11.27
CA LYS A 129 13.62 -2.72 -11.82
C LYS A 129 13.15 -3.63 -12.94
N ALA A 130 13.96 -3.71 -14.01
CA ALA A 130 13.84 -4.83 -14.94
C ALA A 130 14.53 -6.04 -14.30
N VAL A 131 13.82 -7.13 -14.13
CA VAL A 131 14.35 -8.40 -13.61
C VAL A 131 14.43 -9.37 -14.76
N GLU A 132 15.61 -9.93 -15.00
CA GLU A 132 15.84 -10.88 -16.10
C GLU A 132 14.98 -12.14 -15.90
N GLY A 133 14.25 -12.54 -16.95
CA GLY A 133 13.35 -13.67 -16.90
C GLY A 133 11.95 -13.40 -16.34
N GLU A 134 11.68 -12.19 -15.84
CA GLU A 134 10.37 -11.80 -15.35
C GLU A 134 9.57 -10.98 -16.39
N PRO A 135 8.24 -10.95 -16.29
CA PRO A 135 7.42 -10.13 -17.16
C PRO A 135 7.81 -8.65 -17.10
N LEU A 136 7.82 -7.99 -18.24
CA LEU A 136 8.07 -6.55 -18.29
C LEU A 136 7.00 -5.78 -17.49
N PRO A 137 7.38 -4.71 -16.78
CA PRO A 137 6.42 -3.83 -16.12
C PRO A 137 5.37 -3.34 -17.10
N MET A 138 4.10 -3.46 -16.72
CA MET A 138 3.00 -2.95 -17.53
C MET A 138 2.45 -1.67 -16.87
N PHE A 139 2.53 -0.56 -17.62
CA PHE A 139 1.92 0.69 -17.22
C PHE A 139 0.88 1.10 -18.25
N THR A 140 -0.21 1.66 -17.79
CA THR A 140 -1.22 2.26 -18.65
C THR A 140 -1.62 3.62 -18.11
N SER A 141 -1.77 4.60 -19.01
CA SER A 141 -2.34 5.89 -18.68
C SER A 141 -3.49 6.16 -19.66
N ARG A 142 -4.60 6.61 -19.14
CA ARG A 142 -5.79 6.98 -19.91
C ARG A 142 -6.38 8.24 -19.32
N VAL A 143 -6.91 9.08 -20.17
CA VAL A 143 -7.65 10.29 -19.80
C VAL A 143 -9.04 10.17 -20.38
N ALA A 144 -10.05 10.42 -19.57
CA ALA A 144 -11.44 10.42 -19.98
C ALA A 144 -12.23 11.42 -19.14
N ARG A 145 -13.20 12.09 -19.76
CA ARG A 145 -14.18 12.90 -19.04
C ARG A 145 -15.27 11.97 -18.50
N ILE A 146 -15.32 11.81 -17.19
CA ILE A 146 -16.29 10.96 -16.50
C ILE A 146 -16.92 11.72 -15.33
N PRO A 147 -18.17 11.41 -14.93
CA PRO A 147 -18.76 11.93 -13.70
C PRO A 147 -17.92 11.59 -12.47
N VAL A 148 -17.98 12.44 -11.45
CA VAL A 148 -17.23 12.25 -10.18
C VAL A 148 -17.60 10.91 -9.52
N GLU A 149 -18.88 10.54 -9.57
CA GLU A 149 -19.40 9.28 -9.03
C GLU A 149 -18.73 8.06 -9.68
N ARG A 150 -18.49 8.13 -10.99
CA ARG A 150 -17.78 7.07 -11.73
C ARG A 150 -16.30 7.02 -11.36
N ALA A 151 -15.69 8.17 -11.11
CA ALA A 151 -14.30 8.22 -10.63
C ALA A 151 -14.17 7.56 -9.25
N VAL A 152 -15.13 7.79 -8.35
CA VAL A 152 -15.19 7.12 -7.02
C VAL A 152 -15.34 5.61 -7.18
N GLU A 153 -16.27 5.14 -8.02
CA GLU A 153 -16.44 3.69 -8.27
C GLU A 153 -15.14 3.03 -8.82
N PHE A 154 -14.39 3.71 -9.68
CA PHE A 154 -13.10 3.22 -10.15
C PHE A 154 -12.07 3.18 -9.03
N ALA A 155 -12.04 4.19 -8.15
CA ALA A 155 -11.14 4.21 -7.01
C ALA A 155 -11.42 3.04 -6.05
N ASP A 156 -12.69 2.75 -5.75
CA ASP A 156 -13.09 1.62 -4.90
C ASP A 156 -12.64 0.27 -5.50
N ARG A 157 -12.79 0.10 -6.81
CA ARG A 157 -12.32 -1.11 -7.51
C ARG A 157 -10.80 -1.25 -7.50
N LEU A 158 -10.05 -0.16 -7.60
CA LEU A 158 -8.59 -0.18 -7.48
C LEU A 158 -8.15 -0.55 -6.06
N LEU A 159 -8.86 -0.09 -5.03
CA LEU A 159 -8.60 -0.49 -3.64
C LEU A 159 -8.87 -1.98 -3.44
N ALA A 160 -9.98 -2.51 -3.98
CA ALA A 160 -10.27 -3.94 -3.94
C ALA A 160 -9.18 -4.77 -4.63
N LEU A 161 -8.68 -4.32 -5.79
CA LEU A 161 -7.59 -4.99 -6.49
C LEU A 161 -6.26 -4.91 -5.72
N ALA A 162 -6.00 -3.81 -5.01
CA ALA A 162 -4.84 -3.70 -4.13
C ALA A 162 -4.92 -4.70 -2.96
N ASP A 163 -6.11 -4.88 -2.38
CA ASP A 163 -6.35 -5.88 -1.33
C ASP A 163 -6.12 -7.31 -1.86
N GLU A 164 -6.62 -7.62 -3.06
CA GLU A 164 -6.37 -8.90 -3.74
C GLU A 164 -4.88 -9.13 -4.01
N PHE A 165 -4.15 -8.11 -4.48
CA PHE A 165 -2.71 -8.17 -4.72
C PHE A 165 -1.93 -8.50 -3.43
N ILE A 166 -2.27 -7.85 -2.31
CA ILE A 166 -1.63 -8.10 -1.02
C ILE A 166 -2.01 -9.48 -0.47
N ALA A 167 -3.23 -9.96 -0.76
CA ALA A 167 -3.72 -11.26 -0.35
C ALA A 167 -3.10 -12.42 -1.14
N SER A 168 -2.40 -12.14 -2.23
CA SER A 168 -1.76 -13.18 -3.04
C SER A 168 -0.75 -13.99 -2.24
N PRO A 169 -0.65 -15.32 -2.46
CA PRO A 169 0.30 -16.18 -1.77
C PRO A 169 1.74 -15.69 -1.93
N ARG A 170 2.47 -15.59 -0.84
CA ARG A 170 3.87 -15.12 -0.82
C ARG A 170 4.81 -16.27 -1.16
N GLN A 171 4.81 -16.67 -2.43
CA GLN A 171 5.64 -17.75 -2.97
C GLN A 171 6.54 -17.17 -4.06
N GLY A 172 7.81 -17.58 -4.07
CA GLY A 172 8.77 -17.12 -5.06
C GLY A 172 9.79 -16.11 -4.51
N GLY A 173 10.73 -15.73 -5.36
CA GLY A 173 11.86 -14.87 -5.00
C GLY A 173 11.74 -13.41 -5.45
N THR A 174 10.78 -13.09 -6.34
CA THR A 174 10.65 -11.75 -6.92
C THR A 174 9.59 -10.93 -6.18
N VAL A 175 9.95 -9.71 -5.82
CA VAL A 175 9.05 -8.75 -5.20
C VAL A 175 8.45 -7.86 -6.28
N PHE A 176 7.12 -7.88 -6.39
CA PHE A 176 6.36 -7.02 -7.28
C PHE A 176 5.73 -5.85 -6.53
N GLY A 177 5.76 -4.66 -7.13
CA GLY A 177 5.02 -3.49 -6.66
C GLY A 177 3.73 -3.28 -7.43
N TYR A 178 2.71 -2.76 -6.77
CA TYR A 178 1.44 -2.35 -7.35
C TYR A 178 1.28 -0.83 -7.18
N LEU A 179 1.01 -0.13 -8.28
CA LEU A 179 0.70 1.30 -8.28
C LEU A 179 -0.52 1.54 -9.16
N ALA A 180 -1.56 2.13 -8.62
CA ALA A 180 -2.76 2.53 -9.33
C ALA A 180 -3.40 3.76 -8.69
N GLY A 181 -4.14 4.54 -9.48
CA GLY A 181 -4.84 5.71 -8.97
C GLY A 181 -5.81 6.31 -10.00
N VAL A 182 -6.85 6.96 -9.49
CA VAL A 182 -7.74 7.84 -10.24
C VAL A 182 -7.55 9.25 -9.69
N TYR A 183 -7.32 10.23 -10.55
CA TYR A 183 -7.01 11.59 -10.14
C TYR A 183 -7.61 12.60 -11.10
N PRO A 184 -8.02 13.77 -10.65
CA PRO A 184 -8.40 14.87 -11.52
C PRO A 184 -7.19 15.38 -12.30
N THR A 185 -7.39 15.78 -13.52
CA THR A 185 -6.33 16.27 -14.41
C THR A 185 -6.80 17.49 -15.19
N ASP A 186 -5.89 18.34 -15.59
CA ASP A 186 -6.06 19.48 -16.46
C ASP A 186 -5.74 19.19 -17.94
N HIS A 187 -5.62 17.91 -18.30
CA HIS A 187 -5.42 17.54 -19.70
C HIS A 187 -6.49 18.12 -20.61
N PRO A 188 -6.13 18.62 -21.77
CA PRO A 188 -7.08 19.15 -22.75
C PRO A 188 -8.17 18.14 -23.07
N ALA A 189 -9.40 18.61 -23.17
CA ALA A 189 -10.55 17.84 -23.61
C ALA A 189 -11.35 18.67 -24.62
N PHE A 190 -12.05 18.00 -25.54
CA PHE A 190 -12.95 18.70 -26.47
C PHE A 190 -14.12 19.30 -25.69
N ASP A 191 -14.60 20.49 -26.15
CA ASP A 191 -15.83 21.08 -25.66
C ASP A 191 -17.04 20.24 -26.10
N ASP A 192 -18.05 20.09 -25.21
CA ASP A 192 -19.26 19.32 -25.49
C ASP A 192 -20.13 19.97 -26.62
N ARG A 193 -19.70 21.12 -27.16
CA ARG A 193 -20.39 21.85 -28.20
C ARG A 193 -20.06 21.39 -29.63
N ASP A 194 -18.99 20.58 -29.78
CA ASP A 194 -18.53 20.19 -31.14
C ASP A 194 -19.21 18.90 -31.65
N GLY A 195 -20.20 18.35 -30.96
CA GLY A 195 -20.93 17.13 -31.35
C GLY A 195 -22.41 17.28 -31.59
N ALA A 196 -22.95 18.51 -31.62
CA ALA A 196 -24.41 18.74 -31.74
C ALA A 196 -24.87 19.30 -33.09
N ASP A 197 -23.99 19.38 -34.09
CA ASP A 197 -24.36 19.78 -35.46
C ASP A 197 -23.85 18.73 -36.47
N ASP A 198 -24.66 17.65 -36.63
CA ASP A 198 -24.78 16.86 -37.86
C ASP A 198 -26.10 16.09 -37.87
#